data_1a643364cc5c23b3eef09950518f2dec
#
_entry.id   1a643364cc5c23b3eef09950518f2dec
#
_cell.length_a   1.000
_cell.length_b   1.000
_cell.length_c   1.000
_cell.angle_alpha   90.00
_cell.angle_beta   90.00
_cell.angle_gamma   90.00
#
_symmetry.space_group_name_H-M   'P 1'
#
loop_
_entity.id
_entity.type
_entity.pdbx_description
1 polymer ?
#
loop_
_entity_poly.entity_id
_entity_poly.type
_entity_poly.pdbx_seq_one_letter_code
_entity_poly.pdbx_strand_id
1 'polypeptide(L)'
;QHNIENLKNLGFDVISLRPNPKLMKKLIKRDFYKYLNPMKITESSLYSSAYIIADEFNIPLIIQGENAGLTLGVSITGLGKNYDALNIIDSNTLSTGWENYLEVDGVEEKDLYMFHFNKKRILEKGFRAVWLQYFLKDWSNDKNAKFAEDYGFKTRPSNFNPYSIGTYVSYCGVDSDLIQVNQLLKSIKLGFGQCLDHVCYD
;
A
#
# COMPACT_ATOMS: atom_id res chain seq x y z
N GLN A 1 -9.79 13.64 2.84
CA GLN A 1 -10.56 13.86 4.08
C GLN A 1 -11.97 13.28 3.97
N HIS A 2 -12.71 13.51 2.86
CA HIS A 2 -14.07 12.99 2.66
C HIS A 2 -14.19 11.47 2.85
N ASN A 3 -13.31 10.67 2.23
CA ASN A 3 -13.37 9.21 2.33
C ASN A 3 -13.10 8.68 3.76
N ILE A 4 -12.32 9.40 4.55
CA ILE A 4 -12.13 9.10 5.98
C ILE A 4 -13.42 9.35 6.77
N GLU A 5 -14.08 10.48 6.56
CA GLU A 5 -15.36 10.78 7.20
C GLU A 5 -16.47 9.82 6.76
N ASN A 6 -16.44 9.40 5.49
CA ASN A 6 -17.38 8.39 4.98
C ASN A 6 -17.23 7.06 5.73
N LEU A 7 -16.00 6.58 5.97
CA LEU A 7 -15.78 5.36 6.76
C LEU A 7 -16.35 5.47 8.17
N LYS A 8 -16.16 6.62 8.84
CA LYS A 8 -16.75 6.86 10.18
C LYS A 8 -18.28 6.84 10.14
N ASN A 9 -18.87 7.45 9.12
CA ASN A 9 -20.33 7.48 8.94
C ASN A 9 -20.90 6.07 8.67
N LEU A 10 -20.11 5.18 8.09
CA LEU A 10 -20.42 3.76 7.90
C LEU A 10 -20.24 2.92 9.18
N GLY A 11 -19.81 3.54 10.29
CA GLY A 11 -19.66 2.89 11.59
C GLY A 11 -18.30 2.26 11.84
N PHE A 12 -17.27 2.60 11.02
CA PHE A 12 -15.90 2.11 11.26
C PHE A 12 -15.15 3.05 12.22
N ASP A 13 -14.43 2.46 13.16
CA ASP A 13 -13.40 3.18 13.90
C ASP A 13 -12.19 3.46 13.00
N VAL A 14 -11.73 4.70 12.97
CA VAL A 14 -10.62 5.11 12.10
C VAL A 14 -9.45 5.60 12.93
N ILE A 15 -8.34 4.91 12.83
CA ILE A 15 -7.05 5.31 13.41
C ILE A 15 -6.16 5.85 12.28
N SER A 16 -5.68 7.07 12.44
CA SER A 16 -4.81 7.72 11.45
C SER A 16 -3.37 7.77 11.95
N LEU A 17 -2.49 7.04 11.28
CA LEU A 17 -1.05 7.12 11.48
C LEU A 17 -0.43 8.06 10.44
N ARG A 18 0.36 9.03 10.89
CA ARG A 18 0.98 10.03 10.01
C ARG A 18 2.47 10.13 10.29
N PRO A 19 3.31 9.59 9.41
CA PRO A 19 4.76 9.77 9.51
C PRO A 19 5.14 11.26 9.44
N ASN A 20 6.26 11.62 10.05
CA ASN A 20 6.79 12.98 9.95
C ASN A 20 7.05 13.35 8.48
N PRO A 21 6.44 14.42 7.93
CA PRO A 21 6.58 14.78 6.52
C PRO A 21 8.02 15.10 6.08
N LYS A 22 8.83 15.69 6.98
CA LYS A 22 10.23 16.01 6.69
C LYS A 22 11.06 14.72 6.56
N LEU A 23 10.81 13.76 7.45
CA LEU A 23 11.42 12.44 7.40
C LEU A 23 10.99 11.72 6.12
N MET A 24 9.68 11.64 5.83
CA MET A 24 9.17 11.00 4.60
C MET A 24 9.83 11.55 3.36
N LYS A 25 9.96 12.87 3.24
CA LYS A 25 10.64 13.50 2.10
C LYS A 25 12.09 13.03 1.94
N LYS A 26 12.85 12.90 3.03
CA LYS A 26 14.22 12.37 3.02
C LYS A 26 14.26 10.92 2.54
N LEU A 27 13.41 10.08 3.11
CA LEU A 27 13.38 8.64 2.84
C LEU A 27 12.89 8.34 1.41
N ILE A 28 11.85 9.02 0.93
CA ILE A 28 11.36 8.93 -0.46
C ILE A 28 12.48 9.32 -1.44
N LYS A 29 13.17 10.43 -1.18
CA LYS A 29 14.28 10.89 -2.03
C LYS A 29 15.40 9.84 -2.08
N ARG A 30 15.77 9.27 -0.93
CA ARG A 30 16.77 8.20 -0.86
C ARG A 30 16.34 7.00 -1.69
N ASP A 31 15.11 6.52 -1.51
CA ASP A 31 14.60 5.35 -2.20
C ASP A 31 14.48 5.56 -3.72
N PHE A 32 14.13 6.77 -4.13
CA PHE A 32 14.15 7.14 -5.55
C PHE A 32 15.56 6.99 -6.14
N TYR A 33 16.58 7.56 -5.50
CA TYR A 33 17.96 7.48 -6.02
C TYR A 33 18.56 6.08 -5.91
N LYS A 34 18.28 5.34 -4.84
CA LYS A 34 18.89 4.03 -4.59
C LYS A 34 18.20 2.90 -5.35
N TYR A 35 16.88 2.98 -5.50
CA TYR A 35 16.07 1.86 -6.01
C TYR A 35 15.22 2.21 -7.23
N LEU A 36 15.14 3.47 -7.66
CA LEU A 36 14.14 3.96 -8.61
C LEU A 36 12.71 3.56 -8.16
N ASN A 37 12.46 3.64 -6.86
CA ASN A 37 11.17 3.32 -6.26
C ASN A 37 10.84 4.32 -5.15
N PRO A 38 10.20 5.46 -5.48
CA PRO A 38 9.85 6.47 -4.50
C PRO A 38 8.74 6.03 -3.52
N MET A 39 8.07 4.91 -3.83
CA MET A 39 6.99 4.39 -2.99
C MET A 39 7.46 3.37 -1.95
N LYS A 40 8.71 2.90 -1.99
CA LYS A 40 9.19 1.82 -1.12
C LYS A 40 8.91 2.10 0.37
N ILE A 41 9.35 3.25 0.88
CA ILE A 41 9.11 3.60 2.29
C ILE A 41 7.64 3.89 2.59
N THR A 42 6.90 4.44 1.63
CA THR A 42 5.45 4.67 1.77
C THR A 42 4.70 3.34 1.88
N GLU A 43 5.02 2.37 1.03
CA GLU A 43 4.46 1.02 1.10
C GLU A 43 4.82 0.34 2.42
N SER A 44 6.06 0.50 2.90
CA SER A 44 6.47 -0.03 4.22
C SER A 44 5.61 0.53 5.35
N SER A 45 5.34 1.83 5.37
CA SER A 45 4.46 2.42 6.39
C SER A 45 3.01 1.97 6.24
N LEU A 46 2.51 1.85 5.01
CA LEU A 46 1.15 1.42 4.71
C LEU A 46 0.88 0.02 5.29
N TYR A 47 1.73 -0.93 4.98
CA TYR A 47 1.53 -2.31 5.43
C TYR A 47 1.89 -2.52 6.90
N SER A 48 2.96 -1.92 7.40
CA SER A 48 3.34 -2.05 8.81
C SER A 48 2.29 -1.48 9.76
N SER A 49 1.59 -0.43 9.35
CA SER A 49 0.60 0.26 10.21
C SER A 49 -0.50 -0.67 10.72
N ALA A 50 -1.02 -1.57 9.88
CA ALA A 50 -2.05 -2.52 10.28
C ALA A 50 -1.55 -3.47 11.38
N TYR A 51 -0.33 -3.96 11.25
CA TYR A 51 0.27 -4.88 12.23
C TYR A 51 0.64 -4.17 13.53
N ILE A 52 1.14 -2.94 13.45
CA ILE A 52 1.46 -2.11 14.64
C ILE A 52 0.19 -1.88 15.46
N ILE A 53 -0.89 -1.47 14.81
CA ILE A 53 -2.18 -1.22 15.48
C ILE A 53 -2.77 -2.51 16.02
N ALA A 54 -2.74 -3.60 15.24
CA ALA A 54 -3.23 -4.88 15.70
C ALA A 54 -2.48 -5.37 16.96
N ASP A 55 -1.17 -5.20 16.99
CA ASP A 55 -0.35 -5.57 18.15
C ASP A 55 -0.65 -4.70 19.38
N GLU A 56 -0.75 -3.39 19.20
CA GLU A 56 -1.00 -2.44 20.28
C GLU A 56 -2.38 -2.61 20.90
N PHE A 57 -3.41 -2.78 20.08
CA PHE A 57 -4.80 -2.95 20.53
C PHE A 57 -5.20 -4.41 20.72
N ASN A 58 -4.28 -5.36 20.55
CA ASN A 58 -4.52 -6.79 20.66
C ASN A 58 -5.65 -7.29 19.74
N ILE A 59 -5.68 -6.83 18.49
CA ILE A 59 -6.65 -7.20 17.47
C ILE A 59 -6.15 -8.44 16.73
N PRO A 60 -6.77 -9.61 16.89
CA PRO A 60 -6.20 -10.88 16.44
C PRO A 60 -6.31 -11.14 14.94
N LEU A 61 -7.13 -10.37 14.21
CA LEU A 61 -7.37 -10.55 12.77
C LEU A 61 -7.12 -9.26 12.01
N ILE A 62 -6.26 -9.35 11.00
CA ILE A 62 -5.97 -8.28 10.04
C ILE A 62 -6.54 -8.70 8.69
N ILE A 63 -7.29 -7.81 8.06
CA ILE A 63 -7.84 -8.02 6.72
C ILE A 63 -7.17 -7.04 5.76
N GLN A 64 -6.55 -7.57 4.71
CA GLN A 64 -5.95 -6.81 3.62
C GLN A 64 -6.85 -6.88 2.39
N GLY A 65 -7.14 -5.73 1.79
CA GLY A 65 -8.05 -5.61 0.64
C GLY A 65 -7.39 -5.78 -0.71
N GLU A 66 -6.05 -5.85 -0.75
CA GLU A 66 -5.29 -5.95 -1.99
C GLU A 66 -5.43 -7.33 -2.65
N ASN A 67 -5.15 -7.37 -3.95
CA ASN A 67 -4.83 -8.60 -4.65
C ASN A 67 -3.31 -8.74 -4.73
N ALA A 68 -2.74 -9.65 -3.96
CA ALA A 68 -1.29 -9.81 -3.83
C ALA A 68 -0.58 -10.05 -5.18
N GLY A 69 -1.20 -10.78 -6.09
CA GLY A 69 -0.65 -11.04 -7.42
C GLY A 69 -0.68 -9.82 -8.33
N LEU A 70 -1.79 -9.08 -8.37
CA LEU A 70 -1.96 -7.93 -9.26
C LEU A 70 -1.36 -6.64 -8.72
N THR A 71 -1.54 -6.37 -7.43
CA THR A 71 -1.15 -5.08 -6.85
C THR A 71 0.28 -5.06 -6.34
N LEU A 72 0.78 -6.18 -5.85
CA LEU A 72 2.11 -6.28 -5.26
C LEU A 72 3.14 -6.96 -6.18
N GLY A 73 2.69 -7.59 -7.26
CA GLY A 73 3.57 -8.35 -8.15
C GLY A 73 4.24 -9.54 -7.46
N VAL A 74 3.63 -10.05 -6.40
CA VAL A 74 4.19 -11.15 -5.61
C VAL A 74 3.79 -12.47 -6.27
N SER A 75 4.77 -13.34 -6.51
CA SER A 75 4.48 -14.69 -6.98
C SER A 75 3.68 -15.45 -5.92
N ILE A 76 2.47 -15.85 -6.27
CA ILE A 76 1.57 -16.60 -5.40
C ILE A 76 2.19 -17.95 -4.98
N THR A 77 3.10 -18.49 -5.78
CA THR A 77 3.74 -19.78 -5.54
C THR A 77 4.73 -19.79 -4.36
N GLY A 78 5.19 -18.61 -3.91
CA GLY A 78 6.13 -18.49 -2.79
C GLY A 78 5.49 -18.09 -1.45
N LEU A 79 4.20 -17.83 -1.41
CA LEU A 79 3.52 -17.20 -0.28
C LEU A 79 2.81 -18.19 0.68
N GLY A 80 3.19 -19.45 0.70
CA GLY A 80 2.54 -20.43 1.59
C GLY A 80 1.07 -20.64 1.21
N LYS A 81 0.17 -20.61 2.18
CA LYS A 81 -1.28 -20.62 1.86
C LYS A 81 -1.67 -19.30 1.23
N ASN A 82 -2.25 -19.34 0.04
CA ASN A 82 -2.55 -18.17 -0.81
C ASN A 82 -3.38 -17.06 -0.14
N TYR A 83 -4.09 -17.36 0.93
CA TYR A 83 -4.87 -16.38 1.69
C TYR A 83 -4.11 -15.69 2.82
N ASP A 84 -2.92 -16.17 3.17
CA ASP A 84 -2.15 -15.68 4.31
C ASP A 84 -1.41 -14.39 3.95
N ALA A 85 -1.87 -13.27 4.53
CA ALA A 85 -1.27 -11.96 4.30
C ALA A 85 -0.04 -11.68 5.19
N LEU A 86 0.28 -12.53 6.15
CA LEU A 86 1.54 -12.40 6.93
C LEU A 86 2.78 -12.57 6.05
N ASN A 87 2.63 -13.26 4.92
CA ASN A 87 3.71 -13.48 3.96
C ASN A 87 4.14 -12.22 3.20
N ILE A 88 3.38 -11.12 3.29
CA ILE A 88 3.78 -9.83 2.69
C ILE A 88 5.11 -9.34 3.23
N ILE A 89 5.46 -9.74 4.45
CA ILE A 89 6.72 -9.39 5.11
C ILE A 89 7.92 -9.92 4.34
N ASP A 90 7.74 -11.05 3.68
CA ASP A 90 8.80 -11.70 2.90
C ASP A 90 8.84 -11.17 1.44
N SER A 91 7.95 -10.23 1.09
CA SER A 91 7.97 -9.56 -0.20
C SER A 91 9.12 -8.55 -0.29
N ASN A 92 9.68 -8.36 -1.49
CA ASN A 92 10.76 -7.39 -1.73
C ASN A 92 10.43 -5.94 -1.34
N THR A 93 9.17 -5.62 -1.13
CA THR A 93 8.72 -4.28 -0.78
C THR A 93 8.82 -4.03 0.72
N LEU A 94 8.57 -5.06 1.53
CA LEU A 94 8.43 -4.94 2.99
C LEU A 94 9.46 -5.74 3.77
N SER A 95 10.07 -6.74 3.11
CA SER A 95 11.08 -7.54 3.76
C SER A 95 12.24 -6.67 4.15
N THR A 96 12.66 -6.82 5.32
CA THR A 96 13.99 -6.53 5.84
C THR A 96 14.67 -5.30 5.23
N GLY A 97 15.16 -4.44 6.03
CA GLY A 97 15.99 -3.35 5.56
C GLY A 97 15.48 -1.99 5.99
N TRP A 98 14.53 -1.92 6.92
CA TRP A 98 14.22 -0.67 7.60
C TRP A 98 15.47 -0.12 8.29
N GLU A 99 16.37 -0.99 8.76
CA GLU A 99 17.67 -0.66 9.34
C GLU A 99 18.56 0.11 8.35
N ASN A 100 18.41 -0.13 7.06
CA ASN A 100 19.16 0.61 6.02
C ASN A 100 18.81 2.11 5.99
N TYR A 101 17.71 2.52 6.60
CA TYR A 101 17.36 3.93 6.71
C TYR A 101 18.12 4.64 7.82
N LEU A 102 18.76 3.91 8.73
CA LEU A 102 19.67 4.47 9.74
C LEU A 102 20.95 5.06 9.13
N GLU A 103 21.28 4.71 7.88
CA GLU A 103 22.36 5.32 7.11
C GLU A 103 22.05 6.77 6.67
N VAL A 104 20.79 7.19 6.77
CA VAL A 104 20.36 8.55 6.37
C VAL A 104 20.68 9.53 7.50
N ASP A 105 21.44 10.56 7.18
CA ASP A 105 21.85 11.56 8.16
C ASP A 105 20.68 12.14 8.97
N GLY A 106 20.83 12.12 10.31
CA GLY A 106 19.83 12.61 11.26
C GLY A 106 18.56 11.75 11.33
N VAL A 107 18.62 10.46 10.95
CA VAL A 107 17.56 9.47 11.18
C VAL A 107 17.99 8.52 12.30
N GLU A 108 17.15 8.39 13.30
CA GLU A 108 17.33 7.50 14.43
C GLU A 108 16.27 6.37 14.41
N GLU A 109 16.52 5.27 15.11
CA GLU A 109 15.59 4.13 15.18
C GLU A 109 14.18 4.55 15.64
N LYS A 110 14.07 5.44 16.60
CA LYS A 110 12.79 5.97 17.07
C LYS A 110 11.95 6.66 15.98
N ASP A 111 12.60 7.18 14.93
CA ASP A 111 11.92 7.84 13.81
C ASP A 111 11.31 6.81 12.84
N LEU A 112 11.78 5.57 12.92
CA LEU A 112 11.44 4.50 11.98
C LEU A 112 10.33 3.55 12.48
N TYR A 113 9.77 3.80 13.67
CA TYR A 113 8.79 2.92 14.31
C TYR A 113 7.54 2.60 13.46
N MET A 114 7.18 3.46 12.51
CA MET A 114 6.03 3.28 11.64
C MET A 114 6.31 2.42 10.40
N PHE A 115 7.58 2.07 10.15
CA PHE A 115 8.00 1.43 8.90
C PHE A 115 8.33 -0.05 9.07
N HIS A 116 8.20 -0.57 10.27
CA HIS A 116 8.41 -1.98 10.58
C HIS A 116 7.57 -2.42 11.79
N PHE A 117 7.39 -3.71 11.94
CA PHE A 117 6.72 -4.30 13.10
C PHE A 117 7.41 -5.60 13.52
N ASN A 118 7.15 -6.04 14.74
CA ASN A 118 7.75 -7.26 15.28
C ASN A 118 6.97 -8.50 14.83
N LYS A 119 7.39 -9.11 13.71
CA LYS A 119 6.78 -10.35 13.18
C LYS A 119 6.72 -11.47 14.22
N LYS A 120 7.80 -11.67 14.98
CA LYS A 120 7.87 -12.73 15.99
C LYS A 120 6.76 -12.55 17.03
N ARG A 121 6.58 -11.33 17.53
CA ARG A 121 5.54 -11.02 18.51
C ARG A 121 4.13 -11.23 17.94
N ILE A 122 3.88 -10.86 16.69
CA ILE A 122 2.61 -11.10 16.00
C ILE A 122 2.30 -12.60 15.92
N LEU A 123 3.29 -13.42 15.55
CA LEU A 123 3.14 -14.87 15.46
C LEU A 123 2.94 -15.52 16.82
N GLU A 124 3.70 -15.12 17.84
CA GLU A 124 3.58 -15.62 19.22
C GLU A 124 2.21 -15.32 19.83
N LYS A 125 1.61 -14.19 19.49
CA LYS A 125 0.24 -13.84 19.89
C LYS A 125 -0.83 -14.60 19.09
N GLY A 126 -0.46 -15.36 18.07
CA GLY A 126 -1.39 -16.12 17.23
C GLY A 126 -2.24 -15.24 16.31
N PHE A 127 -1.80 -14.02 16.02
CA PHE A 127 -2.53 -13.13 15.11
C PHE A 127 -2.53 -13.69 13.68
N ARG A 128 -3.60 -13.38 12.96
CA ARG A 128 -3.80 -13.81 11.58
C ARG A 128 -3.98 -12.59 10.67
N ALA A 129 -3.41 -12.67 9.49
CA ALA A 129 -3.69 -11.69 8.43
C ALA A 129 -4.15 -12.43 7.17
N VAL A 130 -5.15 -11.90 6.49
CA VAL A 130 -5.74 -12.55 5.33
C VAL A 130 -5.91 -11.58 4.17
N TRP A 131 -5.70 -12.09 2.96
CA TRP A 131 -6.05 -11.42 1.73
C TRP A 131 -7.53 -11.65 1.44
N LEU A 132 -8.35 -10.60 1.57
CA LEU A 132 -9.80 -10.71 1.42
C LEU A 132 -10.21 -11.21 0.02
N GLN A 133 -9.53 -10.75 -1.02
CA GLN A 133 -9.85 -11.14 -2.41
C GLN A 133 -9.75 -12.64 -2.67
N TYR A 134 -8.97 -13.38 -1.87
CA TYR A 134 -8.90 -14.83 -1.98
C TYR A 134 -10.25 -15.52 -1.78
N PHE A 135 -11.10 -14.92 -0.98
CA PHE A 135 -12.45 -15.42 -0.65
C PHE A 135 -13.54 -14.85 -1.56
N LEU A 136 -13.21 -13.88 -2.41
CA LEU A 136 -14.15 -13.23 -3.33
C LEU A 136 -14.02 -13.84 -4.73
N LYS A 137 -15.12 -14.42 -5.26
CA LYS A 137 -15.12 -15.07 -6.58
C LYS A 137 -14.93 -14.09 -7.74
N ASP A 138 -15.49 -12.89 -7.62
CA ASP A 138 -15.59 -11.89 -8.70
C ASP A 138 -14.79 -10.62 -8.39
N TRP A 139 -13.61 -10.77 -7.82
CA TRP A 139 -12.76 -9.63 -7.52
C TRP A 139 -12.29 -8.93 -8.80
N SER A 140 -12.53 -7.63 -8.90
CA SER A 140 -11.90 -6.75 -9.89
C SER A 140 -11.81 -5.32 -9.35
N ASN A 141 -10.84 -4.54 -9.83
CA ASN A 141 -10.68 -3.15 -9.41
C ASN A 141 -11.93 -2.32 -9.73
N ASP A 142 -12.51 -2.47 -10.93
CA ASP A 142 -13.69 -1.72 -11.36
C ASP A 142 -14.93 -2.05 -10.52
N LYS A 143 -15.18 -3.34 -10.28
CA LYS A 143 -16.31 -3.77 -9.43
C LYS A 143 -16.15 -3.27 -8.00
N ASN A 144 -14.94 -3.34 -7.45
CA ASN A 144 -14.66 -2.85 -6.11
C ASN A 144 -14.79 -1.34 -6.01
N ALA A 145 -14.32 -0.59 -7.02
CA ALA A 145 -14.47 0.86 -7.07
C ALA A 145 -15.94 1.25 -7.12
N LYS A 146 -16.74 0.63 -8.01
CA LYS A 146 -18.18 0.88 -8.11
C LYS A 146 -18.89 0.55 -6.81
N PHE A 147 -18.61 -0.60 -6.21
CA PHE A 147 -19.17 -0.95 -4.91
C PHE A 147 -18.84 0.11 -3.84
N ALA A 148 -17.58 0.57 -3.78
CA ALA A 148 -17.18 1.60 -2.82
C ALA A 148 -17.88 2.94 -3.09
N GLU A 149 -18.10 3.32 -4.36
CA GLU A 149 -18.84 4.52 -4.75
C GLU A 149 -20.31 4.44 -4.32
N ASP A 150 -20.96 3.29 -4.45
CA ASP A 150 -22.32 3.04 -3.98
C ASP A 150 -22.45 3.24 -2.45
N TYR A 151 -21.34 3.08 -1.72
CA TYR A 151 -21.23 3.36 -0.27
C TYR A 151 -20.58 4.71 0.05
N GLY A 152 -20.54 5.63 -0.90
CA GLY A 152 -20.14 7.02 -0.68
C GLY A 152 -18.63 7.30 -0.84
N PHE A 153 -17.84 6.36 -1.33
CA PHE A 153 -16.45 6.63 -1.68
C PHE A 153 -16.39 7.62 -2.85
N LYS A 154 -15.53 8.63 -2.74
CA LYS A 154 -15.29 9.59 -3.80
C LYS A 154 -14.01 9.27 -4.55
N THR A 155 -14.17 9.07 -5.85
CA THR A 155 -13.11 8.97 -6.83
C THR A 155 -12.70 10.35 -7.35
N ARG A 156 -11.81 10.40 -8.34
CA ARG A 156 -11.52 11.63 -9.08
C ARG A 156 -12.77 12.06 -9.85
N PRO A 157 -12.97 13.37 -10.09
CA PRO A 157 -14.08 13.86 -10.93
C PRO A 157 -14.05 13.24 -12.33
N SER A 158 -15.20 12.98 -12.93
CA SER A 158 -15.30 12.37 -14.28
C SER A 158 -14.60 13.16 -15.39
N ASN A 159 -14.38 14.46 -15.19
CA ASN A 159 -13.71 15.36 -16.12
C ASN A 159 -12.23 15.62 -15.77
N PHE A 160 -11.61 14.77 -14.93
CA PHE A 160 -10.18 14.92 -14.65
C PHE A 160 -9.36 14.73 -15.94
N ASN A 161 -8.23 15.46 -16.04
CA ASN A 161 -7.34 15.32 -17.16
C ASN A 161 -6.36 14.16 -16.92
N PRO A 162 -6.49 13.03 -17.65
CA PRO A 162 -5.64 11.86 -17.45
C PRO A 162 -4.17 12.16 -17.73
N TYR A 163 -3.86 13.03 -18.69
CA TYR A 163 -2.47 13.38 -19.04
C TYR A 163 -1.76 14.15 -17.92
N SER A 164 -2.48 14.97 -17.14
CA SER A 164 -1.87 15.69 -16.01
C SER A 164 -1.70 14.81 -14.77
N ILE A 165 -2.48 13.75 -14.66
CA ILE A 165 -2.50 12.83 -13.51
C ILE A 165 -1.68 11.57 -13.80
N GLY A 166 -1.57 11.15 -15.06
CA GLY A 166 -0.87 9.93 -15.48
C GLY A 166 -1.70 8.66 -15.31
N THR A 167 -3.02 8.77 -15.30
CA THR A 167 -3.94 7.62 -15.29
C THR A 167 -5.30 7.97 -15.89
N TYR A 168 -5.89 7.01 -16.61
CA TYR A 168 -7.28 7.08 -17.10
C TYR A 168 -8.29 6.57 -16.07
N VAL A 169 -7.82 6.01 -14.96
CA VAL A 169 -8.65 5.35 -13.95
C VAL A 169 -8.95 6.31 -12.81
N SER A 170 -10.23 6.67 -12.64
CA SER A 170 -10.68 7.66 -11.65
C SER A 170 -10.45 7.26 -10.19
N TYR A 171 -10.43 5.98 -9.89
CA TYR A 171 -10.31 5.43 -8.54
C TYR A 171 -8.86 5.09 -8.14
N CYS A 172 -7.90 5.15 -9.06
CA CYS A 172 -6.51 4.79 -8.77
C CYS A 172 -5.74 6.00 -8.21
N GLY A 173 -5.12 5.83 -7.04
CA GLY A 173 -4.26 6.84 -6.43
C GLY A 173 -4.94 8.19 -6.21
N VAL A 174 -6.20 8.19 -5.75
CA VAL A 174 -7.03 9.41 -5.58
C VAL A 174 -6.42 10.46 -4.65
N ASP A 175 -5.50 10.06 -3.80
CA ASP A 175 -4.86 10.87 -2.76
C ASP A 175 -3.35 11.08 -2.98
N SER A 176 -2.75 10.46 -4.01
CA SER A 176 -1.31 10.58 -4.25
C SER A 176 -0.92 10.37 -5.71
N ASP A 177 -0.42 11.42 -6.34
CA ASP A 177 0.12 11.34 -7.71
C ASP A 177 1.51 10.65 -7.75
N LEU A 178 2.18 10.49 -6.60
CA LEU A 178 3.45 9.77 -6.51
C LEU A 178 3.31 8.30 -6.92
N ILE A 179 2.13 7.71 -6.75
CA ILE A 179 1.83 6.35 -7.22
C ILE A 179 2.01 6.26 -8.74
N GLN A 180 1.56 7.26 -9.49
CA GLN A 180 1.66 7.27 -10.96
C GLN A 180 3.11 7.41 -11.42
N VAL A 181 3.90 8.25 -10.74
CA VAL A 181 5.34 8.33 -10.98
C VAL A 181 6.01 6.97 -10.75
N ASN A 182 5.63 6.26 -9.69
CA ASN A 182 6.15 4.93 -9.41
C ASN A 182 5.75 3.90 -10.48
N GLN A 183 4.54 3.96 -11.00
CA GLN A 183 4.08 3.08 -12.10
C GLN A 183 4.86 3.33 -13.39
N LEU A 184 5.12 4.59 -13.73
CA LEU A 184 5.98 4.96 -14.87
C LEU A 184 7.40 4.40 -14.68
N LEU A 185 8.00 4.57 -13.51
CA LEU A 185 9.32 4.03 -13.20
C LEU A 185 9.35 2.50 -13.28
N LYS A 186 8.30 1.83 -12.82
CA LYS A 186 8.16 0.37 -12.95
C LYS A 186 8.12 -0.06 -14.41
N SER A 187 7.36 0.62 -15.27
CA SER A 187 7.29 0.28 -16.71
C SER A 187 8.64 0.47 -17.40
N ILE A 188 9.35 1.56 -17.11
CA ILE A 188 10.71 1.79 -17.66
C ILE A 188 11.69 0.71 -17.18
N LYS A 189 11.63 0.36 -15.90
CA LYS A 189 12.59 -0.55 -15.26
C LYS A 189 12.35 -2.01 -15.60
N LEU A 190 11.09 -2.42 -15.72
CA LEU A 190 10.67 -3.81 -15.83
C LEU A 190 10.12 -4.17 -17.22
N GLY A 191 9.85 -3.18 -18.06
CA GLY A 191 9.24 -3.37 -19.37
C GLY A 191 7.75 -3.74 -19.34
N PHE A 192 7.09 -3.62 -18.18
CA PHE A 192 5.64 -3.85 -18.03
C PHE A 192 5.07 -3.01 -16.88
N GLY A 193 3.77 -2.83 -16.85
CA GLY A 193 3.07 -2.09 -15.82
C GLY A 193 1.83 -1.37 -16.35
N GLN A 194 1.07 -0.73 -15.49
CA GLN A 194 -0.17 -0.01 -15.83
C GLN A 194 0.00 1.07 -16.91
N CYS A 195 1.19 1.64 -17.05
CA CYS A 195 1.44 2.63 -18.10
C CYS A 195 1.35 2.06 -19.51
N LEU A 196 1.59 0.76 -19.69
CA LEU A 196 1.42 0.11 -21.00
C LEU A 196 -0.05 -0.06 -21.36
N ASP A 197 -0.91 -0.31 -20.35
CA ASP A 197 -2.35 -0.35 -20.55
C ASP A 197 -2.88 1.01 -21.00
N HIS A 198 -2.32 2.10 -20.46
CA HIS A 198 -2.71 3.47 -20.80
C HIS A 198 -2.33 3.85 -22.24
N VAL A 199 -1.23 3.35 -22.78
CA VAL A 199 -0.84 3.56 -24.18
C VAL A 199 -1.88 2.96 -25.16
N CYS A 200 -2.64 1.97 -24.74
CA CYS A 200 -3.69 1.38 -25.56
C CYS A 200 -4.96 2.25 -25.65
N TYR A 201 -5.07 3.31 -24.86
CA TYR A 201 -6.19 4.27 -24.92
C TYR A 201 -5.92 5.49 -25.80
N ASP A 202 -4.67 5.69 -26.22
CA ASP A 202 -4.27 6.75 -27.15
C ASP A 202 -4.27 6.24 -28.60
#